data_793475a0b8e3447bff526d4031f6970a
#
_entry.id   793475a0b8e3447bff526d4031f6970a
#
_cell.length_a   1.000
_cell.length_b   1.000
_cell.length_c   1.000
_cell.angle_alpha   90.00
_cell.angle_beta   90.00
_cell.angle_gamma   90.00
#
_symmetry.space_group_name_H-M   'P 1'
#
loop_
_entity.id
_entity.type
_entity.pdbx_description
1 polymer ?
#
loop_
_entity_poly.entity_id
_entity_poly.type
_entity_poly.pdbx_seq_one_letter_code
_entity_poly.pdbx_strand_id
1 'polypeptide(L)'
;VKYKGKDISDVLNMTIDEAVEFFENIPAIANKLKTIQEVGLGYIRLGQSATTFSGGEAQRIKIATELSRRSTGKTLYILDEPTTGLHTDDVNRLLKILDRLVAGGNTMVIIEHNLHVIKSADWIIDMGPEGGQHGGQIIAEGTPEEIAKNDQTPTGIYLREFLK
;
A
#
# COMPACT_ATOMS: atom_id res chain seq x y z
N VAL A 1 27.21 -13.67 20.76
CA VAL A 1 26.03 -14.58 20.82
C VAL A 1 25.62 -14.93 19.39
N LYS A 2 25.33 -16.22 19.13
CA LYS A 2 24.87 -16.70 17.83
C LYS A 2 23.55 -17.46 17.97
N TYR A 3 22.68 -17.30 16.97
CA TYR A 3 21.45 -18.07 16.80
C TYR A 3 21.46 -18.72 15.41
N LYS A 4 21.23 -20.02 15.30
CA LYS A 4 21.39 -20.81 14.06
C LYS A 4 22.69 -20.47 13.28
N GLY A 5 23.82 -20.29 14.02
CA GLY A 5 25.12 -19.95 13.44
C GLY A 5 25.36 -18.50 13.04
N LYS A 6 24.35 -17.63 13.08
CA LYS A 6 24.41 -16.22 12.72
C LYS A 6 24.55 -15.32 13.94
N ASP A 7 25.35 -14.27 13.84
CA ASP A 7 25.42 -13.21 14.84
C ASP A 7 24.51 -12.02 14.48
N ILE A 8 24.49 -10.99 15.32
CA ILE A 8 23.60 -9.82 15.11
C ILE A 8 23.92 -9.06 13.81
N SER A 9 25.17 -9.00 13.42
CA SER A 9 25.58 -8.34 12.17
C SER A 9 25.04 -9.11 10.96
N ASP A 10 25.16 -10.45 10.99
CA ASP A 10 24.60 -11.31 9.95
C ASP A 10 23.07 -11.11 9.83
N VAL A 11 22.38 -11.06 10.98
CA VAL A 11 20.92 -10.88 11.03
C VAL A 11 20.51 -9.51 10.49
N LEU A 12 21.20 -8.44 10.86
CA LEU A 12 20.89 -7.10 10.38
C LEU A 12 21.14 -6.94 8.86
N ASN A 13 22.02 -7.75 8.29
CA ASN A 13 22.29 -7.77 6.85
C ASN A 13 21.27 -8.61 6.04
N MET A 14 20.44 -9.43 6.69
CA MET A 14 19.39 -10.20 6.02
C MET A 14 18.34 -9.28 5.43
N THR A 15 17.82 -9.65 4.26
CA THR A 15 16.57 -9.12 3.74
C THR A 15 15.40 -9.60 4.60
N ILE A 16 14.24 -8.94 4.49
CA ILE A 16 13.01 -9.38 5.15
C ILE A 16 12.63 -10.80 4.69
N ASP A 17 12.79 -11.10 3.39
CA ASP A 17 12.50 -12.45 2.85
C ASP A 17 13.36 -13.52 3.52
N GLU A 18 14.69 -13.31 3.58
CA GLU A 18 15.62 -14.20 4.26
C GLU A 18 15.31 -14.33 5.76
N ALA A 19 14.94 -13.22 6.40
CA ALA A 19 14.64 -13.20 7.83
C ALA A 19 13.31 -13.92 8.16
N VAL A 20 12.30 -13.89 7.28
CA VAL A 20 11.06 -14.66 7.45
C VAL A 20 11.37 -16.16 7.54
N GLU A 21 12.22 -16.68 6.67
CA GLU A 21 12.66 -18.08 6.68
C GLU A 21 13.52 -18.38 7.91
N PHE A 22 14.47 -17.51 8.22
CA PHE A 22 15.39 -17.70 9.34
C PHE A 22 14.69 -17.77 10.70
N PHE A 23 13.66 -16.92 10.89
CA PHE A 23 12.88 -16.82 12.12
C PHE A 23 11.53 -17.57 12.08
N GLU A 24 11.31 -18.49 11.13
CA GLU A 24 10.06 -19.24 10.95
C GLU A 24 9.49 -19.87 12.24
N ASN A 25 10.39 -20.37 13.09
CA ASN A 25 10.07 -21.04 14.36
C ASN A 25 9.90 -20.08 15.54
N ILE A 26 9.95 -18.75 15.32
CA ILE A 26 9.75 -17.72 16.34
C ILE A 26 8.55 -16.85 15.95
N PRO A 27 7.31 -17.25 16.29
CA PRO A 27 6.08 -16.60 15.79
C PRO A 27 6.02 -15.09 16.06
N ALA A 28 6.55 -14.65 17.21
CA ALA A 28 6.56 -13.23 17.59
C ALA A 28 7.39 -12.35 16.64
N ILE A 29 8.41 -12.92 15.99
CA ILE A 29 9.25 -12.25 14.99
C ILE A 29 8.68 -12.52 13.61
N ALA A 30 8.44 -13.80 13.26
CA ALA A 30 7.99 -14.21 11.93
C ALA A 30 6.72 -13.49 11.48
N ASN A 31 5.73 -13.32 12.37
CA ASN A 31 4.48 -12.63 12.03
C ASN A 31 4.69 -11.17 11.65
N LYS A 32 5.58 -10.45 12.34
CA LYS A 32 5.91 -9.06 12.02
C LYS A 32 6.64 -8.95 10.68
N LEU A 33 7.60 -9.85 10.44
CA LEU A 33 8.35 -9.88 9.19
C LEU A 33 7.44 -10.21 8.00
N LYS A 34 6.53 -11.19 8.15
CA LYS A 34 5.52 -11.51 7.13
C LYS A 34 4.64 -10.33 6.78
N THR A 35 4.22 -9.53 7.76
CA THR A 35 3.43 -8.32 7.49
C THR A 35 4.23 -7.30 6.66
N ILE A 36 5.53 -7.15 6.92
CA ILE A 36 6.40 -6.28 6.11
C ILE A 36 6.60 -6.85 4.70
N GLN A 37 6.77 -8.16 4.58
CA GLN A 37 6.86 -8.86 3.29
C GLN A 37 5.58 -8.69 2.46
N GLU A 38 4.41 -8.82 3.10
CA GLU A 38 3.10 -8.68 2.47
C GLU A 38 2.90 -7.30 1.83
N VAL A 39 3.43 -6.23 2.42
CA VAL A 39 3.38 -4.87 1.84
C VAL A 39 4.40 -4.64 0.72
N GLY A 40 5.05 -5.70 0.21
CA GLY A 40 6.00 -5.64 -0.89
C GLY A 40 7.39 -5.13 -0.49
N LEU A 41 7.78 -5.27 0.77
CA LEU A 41 9.08 -4.82 1.29
C LEU A 41 10.01 -5.99 1.65
N GLY A 42 9.84 -7.15 1.00
CA GLY A 42 10.67 -8.33 1.22
C GLY A 42 12.15 -8.13 0.95
N TYR A 43 12.49 -7.23 0.04
CA TYR A 43 13.87 -6.95 -0.39
C TYR A 43 14.66 -6.03 0.55
N ILE A 44 14.01 -5.27 1.46
CA ILE A 44 14.72 -4.38 2.38
C ILE A 44 15.48 -5.18 3.45
N ARG A 45 16.58 -4.61 3.97
CA ARG A 45 17.37 -5.27 5.01
C ARG A 45 16.88 -4.88 6.39
N LEU A 46 16.96 -5.80 7.35
CA LEU A 46 16.58 -5.55 8.75
C LEU A 46 17.34 -4.38 9.38
N GLY A 47 18.61 -4.20 9.04
CA GLY A 47 19.46 -3.12 9.55
C GLY A 47 19.44 -1.85 8.70
N GLN A 48 18.56 -1.77 7.69
CA GLN A 48 18.50 -0.60 6.84
C GLN A 48 18.06 0.65 7.61
N SER A 49 18.79 1.76 7.43
CA SER A 49 18.46 3.04 8.07
C SER A 49 17.14 3.58 7.55
N ALA A 50 16.28 4.07 8.43
CA ALA A 50 15.00 4.69 8.06
C ALA A 50 15.15 5.91 7.12
N THR A 51 16.30 6.58 7.16
CA THR A 51 16.61 7.73 6.31
C THR A 51 16.90 7.36 4.85
N THR A 52 17.08 6.07 4.55
CA THR A 52 17.33 5.57 3.19
C THR A 52 16.07 5.08 2.48
N PHE A 53 14.92 5.08 3.15
CA PHE A 53 13.66 4.69 2.54
C PHE A 53 13.13 5.78 1.61
N SER A 54 12.61 5.36 0.48
CA SER A 54 11.76 6.21 -0.35
C SER A 54 10.46 6.56 0.39
N GLY A 55 9.75 7.61 -0.04
CA GLY A 55 8.45 7.98 0.54
C GLY A 55 7.45 6.81 0.54
N GLY A 56 7.35 6.08 -0.57
CA GLY A 56 6.48 4.92 -0.69
C GLY A 56 6.88 3.76 0.23
N GLU A 57 8.18 3.47 0.40
CA GLU A 57 8.66 2.43 1.33
C GLU A 57 8.33 2.80 2.78
N ALA A 58 8.60 4.04 3.18
CA ALA A 58 8.29 4.53 4.52
C ALA A 58 6.78 4.45 4.82
N GLN A 59 5.94 4.77 3.83
CA GLN A 59 4.49 4.67 3.95
C GLN A 59 4.04 3.22 4.11
N ARG A 60 4.56 2.29 3.32
CA ARG A 60 4.25 0.85 3.43
C ARG A 60 4.70 0.26 4.77
N ILE A 61 5.82 0.71 5.34
CA ILE A 61 6.23 0.32 6.70
C ILE A 61 5.20 0.78 7.74
N LYS A 62 4.65 1.99 7.59
CA LYS A 62 3.57 2.47 8.47
C LYS A 62 2.32 1.61 8.32
N ILE A 63 1.90 1.26 7.09
CA ILE A 63 0.79 0.35 6.84
C ILE A 63 1.01 -1.01 7.52
N ALA A 64 2.20 -1.61 7.35
CA ALA A 64 2.56 -2.87 8.01
C ALA A 64 2.49 -2.77 9.54
N THR A 65 2.89 -1.63 10.10
CA THR A 65 2.80 -1.37 11.54
C THR A 65 1.35 -1.33 12.01
N GLU A 66 0.47 -0.65 11.27
CA GLU A 66 -0.97 -0.57 11.60
C GLU A 66 -1.66 -1.95 11.49
N LEU A 67 -1.31 -2.74 10.48
CA LEU A 67 -1.80 -4.13 10.34
C LEU A 67 -1.38 -5.03 11.51
N SER A 68 -0.22 -4.78 12.10
CA SER A 68 0.27 -5.53 13.25
C SER A 68 -0.44 -5.16 14.56
N ARG A 69 -1.25 -4.09 14.55
CA ARG A 69 -2.04 -3.63 15.69
C ARG A 69 -3.44 -4.21 15.66
N ARG A 70 -4.07 -4.28 16.84
CA ARG A 70 -5.49 -4.62 16.92
C ARG A 70 -6.32 -3.46 16.34
N SER A 71 -7.08 -3.71 15.28
CA SER A 71 -7.99 -2.73 14.70
C SER A 71 -9.04 -2.28 15.72
N THR A 72 -9.29 -0.98 15.79
CA THR A 72 -10.39 -0.40 16.58
C THR A 72 -11.65 -0.20 15.74
N GLY A 73 -11.56 -0.30 14.41
CA GLY A 73 -12.65 -0.03 13.48
C GLY A 73 -13.12 1.43 13.42
N LYS A 74 -12.26 2.37 13.84
CA LYS A 74 -12.59 3.81 13.93
C LYS A 74 -11.45 4.70 13.45
N THR A 75 -10.58 4.20 12.58
CA THR A 75 -9.42 4.94 12.09
C THR A 75 -9.69 5.44 10.67
N LEU A 76 -9.36 6.71 10.41
CA LEU A 76 -9.25 7.27 9.07
C LEU A 76 -7.78 7.19 8.63
N TYR A 77 -7.52 6.47 7.55
CA TYR A 77 -6.22 6.42 6.90
C TYR A 77 -6.23 7.35 5.69
N ILE A 78 -5.20 8.17 5.55
CA ILE A 78 -4.97 9.00 4.37
C ILE A 78 -3.64 8.55 3.78
N LEU A 79 -3.67 8.05 2.56
CA LEU A 79 -2.52 7.54 1.81
C LEU A 79 -2.29 8.39 0.58
N ASP A 80 -1.06 8.77 0.35
CA ASP A 80 -0.63 9.57 -0.80
C ASP A 80 0.27 8.72 -1.69
N GLU A 81 -0.20 8.38 -2.88
CA GLU A 81 0.46 7.55 -3.89
C GLU A 81 1.14 6.28 -3.33
N PRO A 82 0.41 5.41 -2.57
CA PRO A 82 1.03 4.26 -1.92
C PRO A 82 1.58 3.21 -2.90
N THR A 83 1.21 3.28 -4.19
CA THR A 83 1.69 2.34 -5.21
C THR A 83 2.96 2.80 -5.91
N THR A 84 3.52 3.96 -5.56
CA THR A 84 4.74 4.48 -6.18
C THR A 84 5.90 3.47 -6.08
N GLY A 85 6.49 3.13 -7.22
CA GLY A 85 7.62 2.19 -7.32
C GLY A 85 7.24 0.71 -7.18
N LEU A 86 5.96 0.36 -7.21
CA LEU A 86 5.48 -1.02 -7.19
C LEU A 86 5.25 -1.58 -8.59
N HIS A 87 5.57 -2.86 -8.77
CA HIS A 87 5.08 -3.65 -9.90
C HIS A 87 3.60 -4.02 -9.70
N THR A 88 2.92 -4.35 -10.78
CA THR A 88 1.48 -4.67 -10.76
C THR A 88 1.10 -5.75 -9.75
N ASP A 89 1.92 -6.79 -9.61
CA ASP A 89 1.67 -7.87 -8.64
C ASP A 89 1.75 -7.37 -7.19
N ASP A 90 2.66 -6.45 -6.90
CA ASP A 90 2.79 -5.86 -5.57
C ASP A 90 1.66 -4.87 -5.28
N VAL A 91 1.15 -4.16 -6.30
CA VAL A 91 -0.08 -3.36 -6.19
C VAL A 91 -1.26 -4.24 -5.77
N ASN A 92 -1.45 -5.40 -6.39
CA ASN A 92 -2.51 -6.33 -6.04
C ASN A 92 -2.37 -6.88 -4.61
N ARG A 93 -1.15 -7.11 -4.15
CA ARG A 93 -0.88 -7.50 -2.76
C ARG A 93 -1.22 -6.37 -1.80
N LEU A 94 -0.80 -5.14 -2.11
CA LEU A 94 -1.11 -3.95 -1.31
C LEU A 94 -2.62 -3.74 -1.21
N LEU A 95 -3.37 -3.84 -2.32
CA LEU A 95 -4.83 -3.71 -2.31
C LEU A 95 -5.50 -4.69 -1.34
N LYS A 96 -5.14 -5.97 -1.37
CA LYS A 96 -5.66 -6.98 -0.42
C LYS A 96 -5.41 -6.61 1.05
N ILE A 97 -4.33 -5.90 1.30
CA ILE A 97 -3.96 -5.43 2.63
C ILE A 97 -4.82 -4.24 3.04
N LEU A 98 -5.02 -3.29 2.13
CA LEU A 98 -5.88 -2.13 2.34
C LEU A 98 -7.33 -2.57 2.57
N ASP A 99 -7.83 -3.53 1.79
CA ASP A 99 -9.14 -4.15 1.97
C ASP A 99 -9.32 -4.76 3.37
N ARG A 100 -8.29 -5.43 3.91
CA ARG A 100 -8.33 -5.96 5.28
C ARG A 100 -8.47 -4.86 6.34
N LEU A 101 -7.82 -3.70 6.13
CA LEU A 101 -7.98 -2.56 7.03
C LEU A 101 -9.38 -1.96 6.96
N VAL A 102 -9.95 -1.83 5.76
CA VAL A 102 -11.32 -1.35 5.55
C VAL A 102 -12.33 -2.34 6.12
N ALA A 103 -12.18 -3.64 5.86
CA ALA A 103 -13.02 -4.71 6.43
C ALA A 103 -12.99 -4.74 7.96
N GLY A 104 -11.92 -4.24 8.58
CA GLY A 104 -11.82 -4.02 10.02
C GLY A 104 -12.67 -2.84 10.55
N GLY A 105 -13.48 -2.19 9.70
CA GLY A 105 -14.37 -1.07 10.04
C GLY A 105 -13.72 0.31 9.92
N ASN A 106 -12.52 0.41 9.34
CA ASN A 106 -11.83 1.67 9.15
C ASN A 106 -12.25 2.35 7.85
N THR A 107 -12.00 3.64 7.75
CA THR A 107 -12.19 4.43 6.52
C THR A 107 -10.84 4.73 5.88
N MET A 108 -10.77 4.74 4.56
CA MET A 108 -9.53 5.01 3.85
C MET A 108 -9.76 6.03 2.73
N VAL A 109 -8.89 7.03 2.66
CA VAL A 109 -8.80 8.00 1.55
C VAL A 109 -7.45 7.79 0.90
N ILE A 110 -7.44 7.52 -0.40
CA ILE A 110 -6.21 7.25 -1.16
C ILE A 110 -6.12 8.26 -2.29
N ILE A 111 -5.02 9.00 -2.35
CA ILE A 111 -4.69 9.86 -3.49
C ILE A 111 -3.89 8.98 -4.44
N GLU A 112 -4.41 8.74 -5.65
CA GLU A 112 -3.79 7.82 -6.60
C GLU A 112 -4.16 8.14 -8.05
N HIS A 113 -3.27 7.71 -8.95
CA HIS A 113 -3.49 7.73 -10.40
C HIS A 113 -3.36 6.32 -11.02
N ASN A 114 -3.08 5.31 -10.21
CA ASN A 114 -2.99 3.92 -10.64
C ASN A 114 -4.39 3.32 -10.86
N LEU A 115 -4.71 2.91 -12.09
CA LEU A 115 -6.03 2.38 -12.46
C LEU A 115 -6.41 1.10 -11.70
N HIS A 116 -5.44 0.28 -11.24
CA HIS A 116 -5.74 -0.88 -10.40
C HIS A 116 -6.30 -0.48 -9.04
N VAL A 117 -5.81 0.64 -8.47
CA VAL A 117 -6.34 1.19 -7.22
C VAL A 117 -7.68 1.86 -7.45
N ILE A 118 -7.77 2.71 -8.48
CA ILE A 118 -8.98 3.48 -8.81
C ILE A 118 -10.18 2.55 -9.03
N LYS A 119 -10.01 1.47 -9.80
CA LYS A 119 -11.10 0.51 -10.05
C LYS A 119 -11.53 -0.29 -8.82
N SER A 120 -10.69 -0.37 -7.79
CA SER A 120 -10.96 -1.11 -6.54
C SER A 120 -11.59 -0.23 -5.46
N ALA A 121 -11.76 1.07 -5.72
CA ALA A 121 -12.36 1.99 -4.77
C ALA A 121 -13.88 1.77 -4.67
N ASP A 122 -14.45 2.01 -3.49
CA ASP A 122 -15.91 2.07 -3.30
C ASP A 122 -16.50 3.37 -3.88
N TRP A 123 -15.71 4.45 -3.83
CA TRP A 123 -16.09 5.78 -4.30
C TRP A 123 -14.88 6.53 -4.83
N ILE A 124 -15.04 7.24 -5.95
CA ILE A 124 -14.01 8.06 -6.58
C ILE A 124 -14.44 9.53 -6.51
N ILE A 125 -13.50 10.39 -6.19
CA ILE A 125 -13.61 11.85 -6.32
C ILE A 125 -12.53 12.27 -7.32
N ASP A 126 -12.95 12.61 -8.53
CA ASP A 126 -12.06 13.01 -9.63
C ASP A 126 -11.82 14.51 -9.59
N MET A 127 -10.56 14.90 -9.48
CA MET A 127 -10.14 16.30 -9.33
C MET A 127 -9.52 16.80 -10.64
N GLY A 128 -9.99 17.98 -11.09
CA GLY A 128 -9.48 18.56 -12.32
C GLY A 128 -9.95 20.00 -12.55
N PRO A 129 -10.08 20.43 -13.85
CA PRO A 129 -9.75 19.68 -15.09
C PRO A 129 -8.24 19.54 -15.32
N GLU A 130 -7.45 20.48 -14.80
CA GLU A 130 -5.99 20.55 -14.94
C GLU A 130 -5.32 20.53 -13.56
N GLY A 131 -3.98 20.64 -13.53
CA GLY A 131 -3.21 20.84 -12.30
C GLY A 131 -3.00 22.32 -11.96
N GLY A 132 -2.51 22.61 -10.76
CA GLY A 132 -2.12 23.95 -10.32
C GLY A 132 -3.30 24.92 -10.20
N GLN A 133 -3.13 26.15 -10.69
CA GLN A 133 -4.11 27.23 -10.53
C GLN A 133 -5.45 26.99 -11.25
N HIS A 134 -5.48 26.13 -12.26
CA HIS A 134 -6.69 25.79 -13.05
C HIS A 134 -7.31 24.45 -12.66
N GLY A 135 -6.79 23.81 -11.63
CA GLY A 135 -7.27 22.54 -11.09
C GLY A 135 -7.95 22.68 -9.73
N GLY A 136 -8.03 21.55 -9.04
CA GLY A 136 -8.53 21.51 -7.66
C GLY A 136 -10.05 21.56 -7.55
N GLN A 137 -10.78 21.39 -8.64
CA GLN A 137 -12.25 21.28 -8.64
C GLN A 137 -12.67 19.82 -8.74
N ILE A 138 -13.78 19.45 -8.12
CA ILE A 138 -14.39 18.15 -8.35
C ILE A 138 -15.07 18.18 -9.72
N ILE A 139 -14.58 17.35 -10.64
CA ILE A 139 -15.11 17.26 -12.01
C ILE A 139 -16.01 16.05 -12.21
N ALA A 140 -15.86 15.02 -11.37
CA ALA A 140 -16.77 13.88 -11.29
C ALA A 140 -16.64 13.20 -9.92
N GLU A 141 -17.72 12.55 -9.46
CA GLU A 141 -17.71 11.68 -8.30
C GLU A 141 -18.69 10.52 -8.48
N GLY A 142 -18.41 9.37 -7.89
CA GLY A 142 -19.25 8.17 -8.00
C GLY A 142 -18.47 6.88 -7.83
N THR A 143 -19.17 5.77 -8.06
CA THR A 143 -18.53 4.45 -8.12
C THR A 143 -17.63 4.33 -9.35
N PRO A 144 -16.67 3.38 -9.39
CA PRO A 144 -15.86 3.15 -10.59
C PRO A 144 -16.68 2.94 -11.86
N GLU A 145 -17.82 2.22 -11.76
CA GLU A 145 -18.71 1.96 -12.89
C GLU A 145 -19.48 3.23 -13.36
N GLU A 146 -19.79 4.14 -12.45
CA GLU A 146 -20.42 5.42 -12.77
C GLU A 146 -19.41 6.35 -13.43
N ILE A 147 -18.20 6.46 -12.88
CA ILE A 147 -17.10 7.25 -13.46
C ILE A 147 -16.74 6.74 -14.86
N ALA A 148 -16.70 5.42 -15.07
CA ALA A 148 -16.40 4.82 -16.38
C ALA A 148 -17.42 5.16 -17.48
N LYS A 149 -18.63 5.61 -17.12
CA LYS A 149 -19.65 6.10 -18.08
C LYS A 149 -19.43 7.54 -18.48
N ASN A 150 -18.62 8.28 -17.72
CA ASN A 150 -18.34 9.69 -18.00
C ASN A 150 -17.19 9.79 -19.01
N ASP A 151 -17.48 10.29 -20.22
CA ASP A 151 -16.50 10.53 -21.28
C ASP A 151 -15.99 11.98 -21.32
N GLN A 152 -16.40 12.80 -20.36
CA GLN A 152 -15.91 14.17 -20.22
C GLN A 152 -14.61 14.26 -19.39
N THR A 153 -14.26 13.20 -18.67
CA THR A 153 -13.03 13.17 -17.83
C THR A 153 -12.02 12.14 -18.34
N PRO A 154 -10.73 12.46 -18.30
CA PRO A 154 -9.68 11.48 -18.63
C PRO A 154 -9.80 10.19 -17.81
N THR A 155 -10.07 10.31 -16.50
CA THR A 155 -10.27 9.18 -15.61
C THR A 155 -11.37 8.25 -16.08
N GLY A 156 -12.52 8.80 -16.50
CA GLY A 156 -13.64 8.01 -17.00
C GLY A 156 -13.31 7.26 -18.28
N ILE A 157 -12.62 7.93 -19.23
CA ILE A 157 -12.19 7.32 -20.49
C ILE A 157 -11.27 6.12 -20.24
N TYR A 158 -10.20 6.30 -19.46
CA TYR A 158 -9.24 5.24 -19.18
C TYR A 158 -9.84 4.11 -18.34
N LEU A 159 -10.67 4.44 -17.34
CA LEU A 159 -11.31 3.46 -16.49
C LEU A 159 -12.27 2.55 -17.26
N ARG A 160 -12.99 3.08 -18.24
CA ARG A 160 -13.88 2.32 -19.13
C ARG A 160 -13.13 1.24 -19.91
N GLU A 161 -11.94 1.57 -20.41
CA GLU A 161 -11.11 0.61 -21.13
C GLU A 161 -10.55 -0.46 -20.19
N PHE A 162 -10.30 -0.09 -18.96
CA PHE A 162 -9.68 -0.94 -17.95
C PHE A 162 -10.67 -1.88 -17.24
N LEU A 163 -11.97 -1.58 -17.29
CA LEU A 163 -13.05 -2.41 -16.72
C LEU A 163 -13.62 -3.44 -17.71
N LYS A 164 -13.22 -3.39 -19.01
CA LYS A 164 -13.58 -4.40 -20.01
C LYS A 164 -12.82 -5.70 -19.78
#